data_70d5918d360ee1570fdd9e3537e0c890
#
_entry.id   70d5918d360ee1570fdd9e3537e0c890
#
_cell.length_a   1.000
_cell.length_b   1.000
_cell.length_c   1.000
_cell.angle_alpha   90.00
_cell.angle_beta   90.00
_cell.angle_gamma   90.00
#
_symmetry.space_group_name_H-M   'P 1'
#
loop_
_entity.id
_entity.type
_entity.pdbx_description
1 polymer ?
#
loop_
_entity_poly.entity_id
_entity_poly.type
_entity_poly.pdbx_seq_one_letter_code
_entity_poly.pdbx_strand_id
1 'polypeptide(L)'
;MRPSEVLNKNRQAIREATKRFNAANPRVFGSVARGEDGVSSDIDILVDTLPDTTLLDLGGLQDALETLLEAKVDLVTSKGIRSAMRERILAEAMPI
;
A
#
# COMPACT_ATOMS: atom_id res chain seq x y z
N MET A 1 11.81 9.57 11.05
CA MET A 1 12.16 8.55 10.06
C MET A 1 11.47 8.82 8.73
N ARG A 2 12.11 8.52 7.63
CA ARG A 2 11.48 8.60 6.32
C ARG A 2 10.46 7.49 6.16
N PRO A 3 9.37 7.71 5.40
CA PRO A 3 8.37 6.66 5.15
C PRO A 3 8.95 5.34 4.63
N SER A 4 9.95 5.40 3.76
CA SER A 4 10.63 4.20 3.25
C SER A 4 11.27 3.38 4.37
N GLU A 5 11.84 4.04 5.37
CA GLU A 5 12.45 3.35 6.51
C GLU A 5 11.40 2.69 7.39
N VAL A 6 10.29 3.40 7.65
CA VAL A 6 9.17 2.86 8.43
C VAL A 6 8.56 1.65 7.73
N LEU A 7 8.36 1.74 6.42
CA LEU A 7 7.82 0.64 5.62
C LEU A 7 8.74 -0.58 5.71
N ASN A 8 10.04 -0.37 5.54
CA ASN A 8 11.01 -1.48 5.56
C ASN A 8 11.02 -2.21 6.90
N LYS A 9 10.85 -1.48 8.00
CA LYS A 9 10.79 -2.09 9.34
C LYS A 9 9.52 -2.87 9.59
N ASN A 10 8.47 -2.62 8.81
CA ASN A 10 7.14 -3.18 9.05
C ASN A 10 6.63 -4.09 7.92
N ARG A 11 7.50 -4.56 7.04
CA ARG A 11 7.09 -5.37 5.88
C ARG A 11 6.25 -6.57 6.28
N GLN A 12 6.69 -7.33 7.28
CA GLN A 12 5.94 -8.52 7.72
C GLN A 12 4.57 -8.13 8.27
N ALA A 13 4.50 -7.08 9.08
CA ALA A 13 3.24 -6.61 9.65
C ALA A 13 2.28 -6.11 8.56
N ILE A 14 2.80 -5.48 7.48
CA ILE A 14 1.99 -5.06 6.35
C ILE A 14 1.39 -6.28 5.65
N ARG A 15 2.19 -7.33 5.42
CA ARG A 15 1.71 -8.56 4.79
C ARG A 15 0.61 -9.22 5.62
N GLU A 16 0.79 -9.26 6.93
CA GLU A 16 -0.18 -9.84 7.85
C GLU A 16 -1.49 -9.04 7.89
N ALA A 17 -1.40 -7.72 7.93
CA ALA A 17 -2.58 -6.86 7.89
C ALA A 17 -3.34 -7.03 6.59
N THR A 18 -2.63 -7.07 5.46
CA THR A 18 -3.24 -7.27 4.15
C THR A 18 -4.06 -8.56 4.13
N LYS A 19 -3.48 -9.65 4.60
CA LYS A 19 -4.14 -10.94 4.66
C LYS A 19 -5.35 -10.92 5.59
N ARG A 20 -5.22 -10.29 6.76
CA ARG A 20 -6.30 -10.20 7.74
C ARG A 20 -7.53 -9.49 7.18
N PHE A 21 -7.35 -8.51 6.31
CA PHE A 21 -8.44 -7.75 5.71
C PHE A 21 -8.82 -8.25 4.31
N ASN A 22 -8.60 -9.54 4.01
CA ASN A 22 -9.04 -10.19 2.77
C ASN A 22 -8.50 -9.52 1.51
N ALA A 23 -7.25 -9.07 1.54
CA ALA A 23 -6.56 -8.57 0.37
C ALA A 23 -5.28 -9.38 0.17
N ALA A 24 -4.59 -9.14 -0.93
CA ALA A 24 -3.41 -9.93 -1.28
C ALA A 24 -2.36 -9.07 -1.98
N ASN A 25 -1.14 -9.56 -1.98
CA ASN A 25 -0.05 -9.07 -2.81
C ASN A 25 0.20 -7.57 -2.63
N PRO A 26 0.56 -7.11 -1.39
CA PRO A 26 0.85 -5.70 -1.16
C PRO A 26 2.13 -5.28 -1.86
N ARG A 27 2.06 -4.12 -2.53
CA ARG A 27 3.18 -3.53 -3.24
C ARG A 27 3.23 -2.05 -2.90
N VAL A 28 4.44 -1.50 -2.84
CA VAL A 28 4.63 -0.06 -2.68
C VAL A 28 4.92 0.55 -4.04
N PHE A 29 4.37 1.75 -4.29
CA PHE A 29 4.65 2.50 -5.51
C PHE A 29 4.82 3.98 -5.14
N GLY A 30 4.96 4.85 -6.13
CA GLY A 30 5.11 6.28 -5.89
C GLY A 30 6.48 6.66 -5.34
N SER A 31 6.54 7.78 -4.60
CA SER A 31 7.80 8.35 -4.14
C SER A 31 8.61 7.41 -3.26
N VAL A 32 7.95 6.63 -2.41
CA VAL A 32 8.63 5.66 -1.54
C VAL A 32 9.33 4.58 -2.38
N ALA A 33 8.64 4.07 -3.39
CA ALA A 33 9.22 3.05 -4.27
C ALA A 33 10.40 3.59 -5.07
N ARG A 34 10.35 4.85 -5.47
CA ARG A 34 11.42 5.49 -6.24
C ARG A 34 12.58 5.98 -5.38
N GLY A 35 12.46 5.90 -4.06
CA GLY A 35 13.48 6.42 -3.15
C GLY A 35 13.51 7.93 -3.06
N GLU A 36 12.41 8.58 -3.43
CA GLU A 36 12.29 10.06 -3.48
C GLU A 36 11.45 10.61 -2.33
N ASP A 37 11.12 9.79 -1.35
CA ASP A 37 10.26 10.17 -0.25
C ASP A 37 10.97 11.12 0.73
N GLY A 38 10.22 12.13 1.19
CA GLY A 38 10.62 12.99 2.32
C GLY A 38 9.86 12.58 3.56
N VAL A 39 10.18 13.24 4.70
CA VAL A 39 9.60 12.90 6.01
C VAL A 39 8.07 12.98 6.01
N SER A 40 7.50 13.88 5.21
CA SER A 40 6.05 14.09 5.15
C SER A 40 5.39 13.44 3.93
N SER A 41 6.10 12.60 3.18
CA SER A 41 5.53 11.92 2.02
C SER A 41 4.47 10.91 2.44
N ASP A 42 3.41 10.78 1.64
CA ASP A 42 2.43 9.71 1.80
C ASP A 42 3.04 8.39 1.34
N ILE A 43 2.51 7.29 1.85
CA ILE A 43 2.94 5.96 1.44
C ILE A 43 1.86 5.39 0.51
N ASP A 44 2.24 5.13 -0.74
CA ASP A 44 1.33 4.60 -1.76
C ASP A 44 1.43 3.08 -1.79
N ILE A 45 0.33 2.40 -1.47
CA ILE A 45 0.29 0.94 -1.40
C ILE A 45 -0.78 0.41 -2.35
N LEU A 46 -0.40 -0.56 -3.15
CA LEU A 46 -1.25 -1.25 -4.11
C LEU A 46 -1.51 -2.67 -3.60
N VAL A 47 -2.77 -3.07 -3.57
CA VAL A 47 -3.14 -4.44 -3.19
C VAL A 47 -4.07 -5.04 -4.24
N ASP A 48 -4.13 -6.37 -4.27
CA ASP A 48 -5.12 -7.09 -5.07
C ASP A 48 -6.31 -7.43 -4.19
N THR A 49 -7.50 -7.36 -4.73
CA THR A 49 -8.71 -7.79 -4.03
C THR A 49 -8.97 -9.27 -4.34
N LEU A 50 -9.57 -9.95 -3.35
CA LEU A 50 -10.06 -11.32 -3.49
C LEU A 50 -11.57 -11.27 -3.81
N PRO A 51 -12.18 -12.39 -4.25
CA PRO A 51 -13.61 -12.38 -4.61
C PRO A 51 -14.54 -11.90 -3.49
N ASP A 52 -14.16 -12.11 -2.23
CA ASP A 52 -14.97 -11.73 -1.06
C ASP A 52 -14.50 -10.45 -0.38
N THR A 53 -13.54 -9.72 -0.96
CA THR A 53 -13.08 -8.46 -0.38
C THR A 53 -14.20 -7.41 -0.44
N THR A 54 -14.45 -6.76 0.70
CA THR A 54 -15.48 -5.73 0.80
C THR A 54 -14.85 -4.34 0.95
N LEU A 55 -15.67 -3.29 0.78
CA LEU A 55 -15.22 -1.93 1.05
C LEU A 55 -14.87 -1.72 2.52
N LEU A 56 -15.54 -2.44 3.43
CA LEU A 56 -15.19 -2.42 4.86
C LEU A 56 -13.81 -3.02 5.10
N ASP A 57 -13.48 -4.09 4.38
CA ASP A 57 -12.13 -4.67 4.45
C ASP A 57 -11.07 -3.67 4.03
N LEU A 58 -11.29 -2.99 2.93
CA LEU A 58 -10.33 -2.02 2.40
C LEU A 58 -10.18 -0.80 3.32
N GLY A 59 -11.29 -0.30 3.87
CA GLY A 59 -11.24 0.78 4.86
C GLY A 59 -10.51 0.37 6.13
N GLY A 60 -10.78 -0.84 6.61
CA GLY A 60 -10.08 -1.39 7.77
C GLY A 60 -8.59 -1.58 7.52
N LEU A 61 -8.23 -2.04 6.33
CA LEU A 61 -6.82 -2.19 5.95
C LEU A 61 -6.11 -0.83 5.90
N GLN A 62 -6.74 0.17 5.32
CA GLN A 62 -6.17 1.51 5.29
C GLN A 62 -5.89 2.04 6.69
N ASP A 63 -6.88 1.94 7.59
CA ASP A 63 -6.73 2.37 8.98
C ASP A 63 -5.60 1.62 9.68
N ALA A 64 -5.56 0.30 9.50
CA ALA A 64 -4.53 -0.54 10.12
C ALA A 64 -3.13 -0.14 9.64
N LEU A 65 -2.99 0.10 8.34
CA LEU A 65 -1.71 0.50 7.75
C LEU A 65 -1.29 1.89 8.23
N GLU A 66 -2.22 2.84 8.30
CA GLU A 66 -1.91 4.18 8.78
C GLU A 66 -1.50 4.17 10.25
N THR A 67 -2.15 3.36 11.06
CA THR A 67 -1.77 3.20 12.48
C THR A 67 -0.39 2.56 12.60
N LEU A 68 -0.14 1.51 11.83
CA LEU A 68 1.12 0.77 11.85
C LEU A 68 2.29 1.63 11.39
N LEU A 69 2.09 2.39 10.33
CA LEU A 69 3.17 3.14 9.69
C LEU A 69 3.27 4.59 10.19
N GLU A 70 2.31 5.04 10.99
CA GLU A 70 2.23 6.40 11.52
C GLU A 70 2.38 7.45 10.41
N ALA A 71 1.74 7.19 9.28
CA ALA A 71 1.79 8.04 8.10
C ALA A 71 0.49 7.90 7.33
N LYS A 72 0.21 8.89 6.48
CA LYS A 72 -0.93 8.79 5.58
C LYS A 72 -0.64 7.75 4.51
N VAL A 73 -1.57 6.82 4.31
CA VAL A 73 -1.47 5.76 3.33
C VAL A 73 -2.50 5.99 2.23
N ASP A 74 -2.05 5.99 0.99
CA ASP A 74 -2.91 6.00 -0.18
C ASP A 74 -3.04 4.56 -0.66
N LEU A 75 -4.16 3.92 -0.31
CA LEU A 75 -4.40 2.52 -0.62
C LEU A 75 -5.19 2.40 -1.92
N VAL A 76 -4.61 1.71 -2.89
CA VAL A 76 -5.17 1.53 -4.22
C VAL A 76 -5.29 0.04 -4.51
N THR A 77 -6.36 -0.35 -5.21
CA THR A 77 -6.50 -1.74 -5.66
C THR A 77 -6.14 -1.85 -7.13
N SER A 78 -5.66 -3.02 -7.55
CA SER A 78 -5.27 -3.26 -8.95
C SER A 78 -6.45 -3.05 -9.90
N LYS A 79 -7.66 -3.38 -9.48
CA LYS A 79 -8.87 -3.18 -10.28
C LYS A 79 -9.35 -1.74 -10.29
N GLY A 80 -8.99 -0.96 -9.28
CA GLY A 80 -9.42 0.43 -9.13
C GLY A 80 -8.49 1.46 -9.75
N ILE A 81 -7.35 1.05 -10.30
CA ILE A 81 -6.42 1.97 -10.92
C ILE A 81 -7.02 2.52 -12.22
N ARG A 82 -6.96 3.85 -12.39
CA ARG A 82 -7.38 4.49 -13.64
C ARG A 82 -6.47 4.00 -14.78
N SER A 83 -7.08 3.73 -15.95
CA SER A 83 -6.33 3.18 -17.09
C SER A 83 -5.14 4.05 -17.49
N ALA A 84 -5.25 5.37 -17.40
CA ALA A 84 -4.17 6.30 -17.74
C ALA A 84 -2.95 6.16 -16.82
N MET A 85 -3.13 5.64 -15.60
CA MET A 85 -2.06 5.50 -14.61
C MET A 85 -1.60 4.06 -14.43
N ARG A 86 -2.35 3.12 -14.94
CA ARG A 86 -2.13 1.67 -14.68
C ARG A 86 -0.74 1.21 -15.06
N GLU A 87 -0.33 1.52 -16.28
CA GLU A 87 0.97 1.08 -16.79
C GLU A 87 2.12 1.60 -15.94
N ARG A 88 2.08 2.89 -15.58
CA ARG A 88 3.11 3.51 -14.77
C ARG A 88 3.16 2.91 -13.36
N ILE A 89 2.00 2.78 -12.72
CA ILE A 89 1.94 2.23 -11.36
C ILE A 89 2.43 0.79 -11.33
N LEU A 90 1.97 -0.05 -12.27
CA LEU A 90 2.40 -1.44 -12.32
C LEU A 90 3.89 -1.59 -12.63
N ALA A 91 4.44 -0.68 -13.44
CA ALA A 91 5.86 -0.72 -13.78
C ALA A 91 6.75 -0.36 -12.59
N GLU A 92 6.32 0.55 -11.72
CA GLU A 92 7.15 0.98 -10.58
C GLU A 92 6.82 0.23 -9.27
N ALA A 93 5.70 -0.49 -9.21
CA ALA A 93 5.28 -1.18 -7.98
C ALA A 93 6.27 -2.27 -7.58
N MET A 94 6.63 -2.29 -6.31
CA MET A 94 7.58 -3.25 -5.75
C MET A 94 6.91 -4.05 -4.63
N PRO A 95 7.05 -5.39 -4.62
CA PRO A 95 6.48 -6.22 -3.56
C PRO A 95 6.94 -5.81 -2.17
N ILE A 96 6.02 -5.84 -1.24
CA ILE A 96 6.29 -5.68 0.18
C ILE A 96 6.34 -7.09 0.80
#